data_104b21c45274cb8ef7a45ec1256a30a9
#
_entry.id   104b21c45274cb8ef7a45ec1256a30a9
#
_cell.length_a   1.000
_cell.length_b   1.000
_cell.length_c   1.000
_cell.angle_alpha   90.00
_cell.angle_beta   90.00
_cell.angle_gamma   90.00
#
_symmetry.space_group_name_H-M   'P 1'
#
loop_
_entity.id
_entity.type
_entity.pdbx_description
1 polymer ?
#
loop_
_entity_poly.entity_id
_entity_poly.type
_entity_poly.pdbx_seq_one_letter_code
_entity_poly.pdbx_strand_id
1 'polypeptide(L)'
;NDANFICGYEAGCLGYTLYHQLTANNVNCVILAPTTMLEQRSRRRIKTDKRDAEIIAKCLAQHNYSPVHIPTATDEETKEFLRMRDDHKLALKKIKQQILAFCLRHNYRYDGNSYWTAAHIKWLKSLNPEELYKEILDEYLLTYTTLSDKLERLDKRIEELASKDEYRESVKKLCCFIGIKTHTALSVLVEVGDFERFASAQNFASYLGLVPGEDSSGDGQTRLGITKA
;
A
#
# COMPACT_ATOMS: atom_id res chain seq x y z
N ASN A 1 -9.11 -22.38 37.96
CA ASN A 1 -8.53 -22.86 36.69
C ASN A 1 -8.17 -21.63 35.85
N ASP A 2 -6.91 -21.19 35.99
CA ASP A 2 -6.35 -20.12 35.15
C ASP A 2 -6.02 -20.74 33.79
N ALA A 3 -7.03 -20.86 32.95
CA ALA A 3 -6.83 -21.27 31.56
C ALA A 3 -6.23 -20.08 30.80
N ASN A 4 -5.02 -20.21 30.32
CA ASN A 4 -4.42 -19.23 29.39
C ASN A 4 -5.14 -19.33 28.03
N PHE A 5 -5.99 -18.36 27.74
CA PHE A 5 -6.61 -18.24 26.44
C PHE A 5 -5.73 -17.43 25.52
N ILE A 6 -5.56 -17.89 24.29
CA ILE A 6 -4.99 -17.12 23.18
C ILE A 6 -6.04 -16.93 22.11
N CYS A 7 -6.26 -15.70 21.70
CA CYS A 7 -7.11 -15.35 20.57
C CYS A 7 -6.25 -15.12 19.34
N GLY A 8 -6.80 -15.40 18.16
CA GLY A 8 -6.12 -15.07 16.91
C GLY A 8 -7.12 -14.82 15.80
N TYR A 9 -6.71 -13.99 14.84
CA TYR A 9 -7.45 -13.76 13.63
C TYR A 9 -6.50 -13.55 12.44
N GLU A 10 -7.01 -13.75 11.24
CA GLU A 10 -6.26 -13.58 10.00
C GLU A 10 -6.07 -12.10 9.69
N ALA A 11 -4.86 -11.72 9.26
CA ALA A 11 -4.58 -10.37 8.77
C ALA A 11 -5.48 -10.04 7.56
N GLY A 12 -6.17 -8.91 7.64
CA GLY A 12 -7.13 -8.47 6.63
C GLY A 12 -7.30 -6.96 6.62
N CYS A 13 -8.36 -6.49 5.96
CA CYS A 13 -8.63 -5.06 5.77
C CYS A 13 -9.08 -4.32 7.05
N LEU A 14 -9.33 -5.04 8.17
CA LEU A 14 -9.82 -4.43 9.41
C LEU A 14 -8.72 -3.76 10.27
N GLY A 15 -7.47 -3.80 9.83
CA GLY A 15 -6.35 -3.22 10.57
C GLY A 15 -6.12 -3.87 11.94
N TYR A 16 -5.65 -3.09 12.91
CA TYR A 16 -5.21 -3.56 14.22
C TYR A 16 -6.17 -3.21 15.37
N THR A 17 -7.32 -2.59 15.08
CA THR A 17 -8.25 -2.10 16.12
C THR A 17 -8.71 -3.22 17.06
N LEU A 18 -9.08 -4.39 16.53
CA LEU A 18 -9.49 -5.54 17.33
C LEU A 18 -8.34 -6.05 18.22
N TYR A 19 -7.13 -6.11 17.67
CA TYR A 19 -5.94 -6.47 18.42
C TYR A 19 -5.73 -5.53 19.62
N HIS A 20 -5.79 -4.22 19.39
CA HIS A 20 -5.63 -3.22 20.45
C HIS A 20 -6.74 -3.31 21.51
N GLN A 21 -8.00 -3.54 21.11
CA GLN A 21 -9.10 -3.73 22.05
C GLN A 21 -8.94 -4.97 22.91
N LEU A 22 -8.55 -6.10 22.34
CA LEU A 22 -8.32 -7.35 23.07
C LEU A 22 -7.14 -7.23 24.03
N THR A 23 -6.03 -6.68 23.57
CA THR A 23 -4.81 -6.51 24.40
C THR A 23 -5.05 -5.52 25.54
N ALA A 24 -5.79 -4.43 25.32
CA ALA A 24 -6.18 -3.49 26.37
C ALA A 24 -7.06 -4.15 27.46
N ASN A 25 -7.77 -5.21 27.13
CA ASN A 25 -8.55 -6.02 28.07
C ASN A 25 -7.80 -7.25 28.59
N ASN A 26 -6.46 -7.26 28.49
CA ASN A 26 -5.58 -8.36 28.92
C ASN A 26 -5.87 -9.72 28.25
N VAL A 27 -6.45 -9.69 27.05
CA VAL A 27 -6.63 -10.89 26.22
C VAL A 27 -5.40 -11.05 25.33
N ASN A 28 -4.70 -12.18 25.48
CA ASN A 28 -3.58 -12.49 24.58
C ASN A 28 -4.09 -12.72 23.17
N CYS A 29 -3.65 -11.88 22.24
CA CYS A 29 -4.12 -11.85 20.85
C CYS A 29 -2.95 -11.89 19.87
N VAL A 30 -3.13 -12.64 18.77
CA VAL A 30 -2.16 -12.75 17.67
C VAL A 30 -2.87 -12.53 16.34
N ILE A 31 -2.25 -11.77 15.45
CA ILE A 31 -2.69 -11.66 14.06
C ILE A 31 -1.84 -12.60 13.22
N LEU A 32 -2.48 -13.50 12.48
CA LEU A 32 -1.81 -14.51 11.67
C LEU A 32 -1.67 -14.05 10.22
N ALA A 33 -0.49 -14.24 9.64
CA ALA A 33 -0.28 -13.98 8.22
C ALA A 33 -0.91 -15.12 7.40
N PRO A 34 -1.84 -14.82 6.46
CA PRO A 34 -2.55 -15.83 5.68
C PRO A 34 -1.63 -16.79 4.92
N THR A 35 -0.51 -16.24 4.42
CA THR A 35 0.48 -17.00 3.63
C THR A 35 1.25 -18.06 4.42
N THR A 36 1.22 -17.98 5.76
CA THR A 36 1.94 -18.90 6.63
C THR A 36 1.04 -19.93 7.33
N MET A 37 -0.27 -19.77 7.17
CA MET A 37 -1.21 -20.76 7.71
C MET A 37 -1.23 -22.01 6.81
N LEU A 38 -1.28 -23.20 7.44
CA LEU A 38 -1.41 -24.45 6.71
C LEU A 38 -2.70 -24.44 5.88
N GLU A 39 -2.56 -24.30 4.55
CA GLU A 39 -3.68 -24.61 3.66
C GLU A 39 -4.00 -26.11 3.76
N GLN A 40 -5.12 -26.45 4.38
CA GLN A 40 -5.70 -27.77 4.16
C GLN A 40 -6.17 -27.82 2.70
N ARG A 41 -5.34 -28.39 1.81
CA ARG A 41 -5.71 -28.68 0.40
C ARG A 41 -6.87 -29.67 0.37
N SER A 42 -8.08 -29.18 0.61
CA SER A 42 -9.30 -29.91 0.35
C SER A 42 -9.63 -29.79 -1.14
N ARG A 43 -9.90 -30.90 -1.80
CA ARG A 43 -10.34 -30.95 -3.22
C ARG A 43 -11.63 -30.14 -3.49
N ARG A 44 -12.38 -29.76 -2.47
CA ARG A 44 -13.57 -28.90 -2.58
C ARG A 44 -13.35 -27.64 -1.73
N ARG A 45 -13.10 -26.53 -2.41
CA ARG A 45 -12.99 -25.20 -1.78
C ARG A 45 -14.38 -24.68 -1.38
N ILE A 46 -14.90 -25.14 -0.25
CA ILE A 46 -16.03 -24.46 0.40
C ILE A 46 -15.39 -23.58 1.48
N LYS A 47 -15.35 -22.27 1.25
CA LYS A 47 -14.88 -21.29 2.23
C LYS A 47 -16.07 -20.91 3.13
N THR A 48 -15.91 -21.08 4.44
CA THR A 48 -16.88 -20.67 5.46
C THR A 48 -16.13 -20.15 6.67
N ASP A 49 -16.66 -19.13 7.32
CA ASP A 49 -16.06 -18.51 8.51
C ASP A 49 -15.78 -19.53 9.62
N LYS A 50 -16.63 -20.56 9.77
CA LYS A 50 -16.43 -21.63 10.73
C LYS A 50 -15.18 -22.44 10.44
N ARG A 51 -14.91 -22.76 9.18
CA ARG A 51 -13.70 -23.50 8.79
C ARG A 51 -12.45 -22.65 8.94
N ASP A 52 -12.53 -21.39 8.60
CA ASP A 52 -11.43 -20.44 8.77
C ASP A 52 -11.08 -20.30 10.26
N ALA A 53 -12.09 -20.19 11.15
CA ALA A 53 -11.88 -20.19 12.60
C ALA A 53 -11.26 -21.51 13.12
N GLU A 54 -11.67 -22.69 12.61
CA GLU A 54 -11.09 -23.98 12.95
C GLU A 54 -9.61 -24.08 12.52
N ILE A 55 -9.27 -23.54 11.35
CA ILE A 55 -7.88 -23.50 10.85
C ILE A 55 -7.04 -22.61 11.77
N ILE A 56 -7.52 -21.42 12.08
CA ILE A 56 -6.84 -20.48 12.99
C ILE A 56 -6.60 -21.13 14.35
N ALA A 57 -7.62 -21.76 14.94
CA ALA A 57 -7.51 -22.44 16.23
C ALA A 57 -6.45 -23.55 16.20
N LYS A 58 -6.40 -24.34 15.11
CA LYS A 58 -5.37 -25.38 14.94
C LYS A 58 -3.97 -24.80 14.79
N CYS A 59 -3.82 -23.72 14.00
CA CYS A 59 -2.54 -23.02 13.85
C CYS A 59 -2.03 -22.48 15.19
N LEU A 60 -2.92 -21.90 15.99
CA LEU A 60 -2.58 -21.41 17.34
C LEU A 60 -2.16 -22.57 18.28
N ALA A 61 -2.93 -23.65 18.32
CA ALA A 61 -2.65 -24.82 19.17
C ALA A 61 -1.34 -25.52 18.82
N GLN A 62 -0.95 -25.52 17.54
CA GLN A 62 0.25 -26.18 17.04
C GLN A 62 1.45 -25.24 16.92
N HIS A 63 1.30 -23.94 17.22
CA HIS A 63 2.30 -22.90 16.99
C HIS A 63 2.82 -22.86 15.53
N ASN A 64 1.94 -23.18 14.58
CA ASN A 64 2.28 -23.27 13.16
C ASN A 64 1.71 -22.06 12.40
N TYR A 65 2.27 -20.90 12.67
CA TYR A 65 1.93 -19.62 12.03
C TYR A 65 3.08 -18.62 12.19
N SER A 66 3.13 -17.63 11.32
CA SER A 66 3.97 -16.45 11.54
C SER A 66 3.10 -15.29 12.01
N PRO A 67 3.41 -14.69 13.17
CA PRO A 67 2.66 -13.53 13.63
C PRO A 67 2.94 -12.33 12.74
N VAL A 68 1.91 -11.53 12.49
CA VAL A 68 2.05 -10.25 11.85
C VAL A 68 2.71 -9.27 12.82
N HIS A 69 3.69 -8.52 12.34
CA HIS A 69 4.26 -7.42 13.11
C HIS A 69 3.22 -6.32 13.33
N ILE A 70 3.03 -5.94 14.58
CA ILE A 70 2.11 -4.87 14.97
C ILE A 70 2.89 -3.56 14.98
N PRO A 71 2.54 -2.58 14.14
CA PRO A 71 3.19 -1.29 14.13
C PRO A 71 2.92 -0.50 15.42
N THR A 72 3.72 0.52 15.67
CA THR A 72 3.40 1.50 16.71
C THR A 72 2.18 2.33 16.31
N ALA A 73 1.51 2.97 17.28
CA ALA A 73 0.38 3.83 16.99
C ALA A 73 0.78 4.99 16.02
N THR A 74 1.98 5.54 16.20
CA THR A 74 2.50 6.60 15.31
C THR A 74 2.75 6.08 13.89
N ASP A 75 3.24 4.84 13.74
CA ASP A 75 3.44 4.23 12.43
C ASP A 75 2.09 3.93 11.76
N GLU A 76 1.08 3.47 12.50
CA GLU A 76 -0.28 3.29 11.97
C GLU A 76 -0.86 4.59 11.41
N GLU A 77 -0.81 5.67 12.19
CA GLU A 77 -1.29 6.99 11.76
C GLU A 77 -0.53 7.50 10.52
N THR A 78 0.80 7.35 10.53
CA THR A 78 1.64 7.77 9.41
C THR A 78 1.36 6.93 8.16
N LYS A 79 1.18 5.63 8.31
CA LYS A 79 0.80 4.71 7.23
C LYS A 79 -0.54 5.08 6.60
N GLU A 80 -1.57 5.37 7.41
CA GLU A 80 -2.88 5.81 6.90
C GLU A 80 -2.77 7.15 6.16
N PHE A 81 -1.94 8.08 6.66
CA PHE A 81 -1.71 9.35 5.98
C PHE A 81 -1.05 9.16 4.60
N LEU A 82 -0.05 8.28 4.50
CA LEU A 82 0.63 7.96 3.24
C LEU A 82 -0.32 7.29 2.25
N ARG A 83 -1.16 6.35 2.71
CA ARG A 83 -2.17 5.68 1.88
C ARG A 83 -3.20 6.67 1.34
N MET A 84 -3.75 7.53 2.19
CA MET A 84 -4.68 8.58 1.77
C MET A 84 -4.06 9.49 0.70
N ARG A 85 -2.78 9.86 0.87
CA ARG A 85 -2.06 10.66 -0.15
C ARG A 85 -1.92 9.89 -1.46
N ASP A 86 -1.63 8.60 -1.43
CA ASP A 86 -1.49 7.79 -2.64
C ASP A 86 -2.83 7.57 -3.34
N ASP A 87 -3.94 7.47 -2.62
CA ASP A 87 -5.29 7.48 -3.20
C ASP A 87 -5.56 8.77 -3.98
N HIS A 88 -5.18 9.93 -3.43
CA HIS A 88 -5.29 11.20 -4.17
C HIS A 88 -4.37 11.25 -5.40
N LYS A 89 -3.21 10.64 -5.37
CA LYS A 89 -2.33 10.50 -6.54
C LYS A 89 -2.97 9.65 -7.62
N LEU A 90 -3.63 8.55 -7.25
CA LEU A 90 -4.38 7.73 -8.19
C LEU A 90 -5.57 8.48 -8.78
N ALA A 91 -6.29 9.25 -7.97
CA ALA A 91 -7.38 10.12 -8.44
C ALA A 91 -6.87 11.17 -9.43
N LEU A 92 -5.71 11.82 -9.15
CA LEU A 92 -5.08 12.76 -10.07
C LEU A 92 -4.66 12.08 -11.39
N LYS A 93 -4.14 10.87 -11.34
CA LYS A 93 -3.82 10.09 -12.54
C LYS A 93 -5.08 9.84 -13.37
N LYS A 94 -6.19 9.48 -12.74
CA LYS A 94 -7.47 9.22 -13.40
C LYS A 94 -8.01 10.47 -14.10
N ILE A 95 -8.04 11.63 -13.42
CA ILE A 95 -8.52 12.88 -14.01
C ILE A 95 -7.64 13.33 -15.19
N LYS A 96 -6.32 13.17 -15.09
CA LYS A 96 -5.40 13.42 -16.22
C LYS A 96 -5.77 12.57 -17.44
N GLN A 97 -6.04 11.29 -17.25
CA GLN A 97 -6.46 10.40 -18.34
C GLN A 97 -7.81 10.82 -18.94
N GLN A 98 -8.77 11.26 -18.11
CA GLN A 98 -10.08 11.71 -18.55
C GLN A 98 -9.97 12.98 -19.40
N ILE A 99 -9.13 13.95 -18.99
CA ILE A 99 -8.86 15.18 -19.77
C ILE A 99 -8.26 14.84 -21.15
N LEU A 100 -7.24 13.98 -21.19
CA LEU A 100 -6.62 13.58 -22.45
C LEU A 100 -7.60 12.84 -23.37
N ALA A 101 -8.43 11.95 -22.79
CA ALA A 101 -9.46 11.25 -23.52
C ALA A 101 -10.55 12.19 -24.05
N PHE A 102 -10.92 13.24 -23.30
CA PHE A 102 -11.80 14.30 -23.76
C PHE A 102 -11.20 15.02 -24.96
N CYS A 103 -9.94 15.48 -24.85
CA CYS A 103 -9.25 16.14 -25.95
C CYS A 103 -9.19 15.26 -27.21
N LEU A 104 -8.89 13.97 -27.05
CA LEU A 104 -8.84 13.02 -28.17
C LEU A 104 -10.19 12.87 -28.87
N ARG A 105 -11.28 12.70 -28.11
CA ARG A 105 -12.64 12.56 -28.68
C ARG A 105 -13.12 13.79 -29.47
N HIS A 106 -12.63 14.95 -29.05
CA HIS A 106 -13.03 16.23 -29.70
C HIS A 106 -11.96 16.80 -30.65
N ASN A 107 -10.95 15.97 -31.00
CA ASN A 107 -9.88 16.32 -31.91
C ASN A 107 -9.06 17.58 -31.52
N TYR A 108 -8.94 17.83 -30.18
CA TYR A 108 -8.02 18.83 -29.64
C TYR A 108 -6.64 18.22 -29.53
N ARG A 109 -5.69 18.75 -30.33
CA ARG A 109 -4.30 18.25 -30.34
C ARG A 109 -3.37 19.29 -29.75
N TYR A 110 -2.51 18.84 -28.86
CA TYR A 110 -1.45 19.67 -28.32
C TYR A 110 -0.15 19.38 -29.06
N ASP A 111 0.43 20.42 -29.68
CA ASP A 111 1.64 20.29 -30.50
C ASP A 111 2.95 20.35 -29.69
N GLY A 112 2.86 20.49 -28.37
CA GLY A 112 4.04 20.53 -27.50
C GLY A 112 4.57 19.14 -27.15
N ASN A 113 5.85 19.08 -26.76
CA ASN A 113 6.57 17.83 -26.51
C ASN A 113 6.18 17.14 -25.20
N SER A 114 5.63 17.87 -24.23
CA SER A 114 5.39 17.33 -22.88
C SER A 114 4.05 17.75 -22.31
N TYR A 115 3.28 16.76 -21.85
CA TYR A 115 2.00 16.97 -21.17
C TYR A 115 2.21 17.36 -19.69
N TRP A 116 1.20 18.03 -19.13
CA TRP A 116 1.13 18.43 -17.69
C TRP A 116 2.17 19.45 -17.27
N THR A 117 2.77 20.15 -18.23
CA THR A 117 3.61 21.33 -18.02
C THR A 117 2.73 22.60 -17.94
N ALA A 118 3.30 23.70 -17.46
CA ALA A 118 2.60 25.01 -17.45
C ALA A 118 2.07 25.39 -18.85
N ALA A 119 2.84 25.10 -19.91
CA ALA A 119 2.44 25.35 -21.29
C ALA A 119 1.23 24.49 -21.70
N HIS A 120 1.21 23.20 -21.35
CA HIS A 120 0.09 22.32 -21.63
C HIS A 120 -1.18 22.76 -20.87
N ILE A 121 -1.05 23.11 -19.60
CA ILE A 121 -2.18 23.59 -18.79
C ILE A 121 -2.73 24.93 -19.36
N LYS A 122 -1.83 25.83 -19.78
CA LYS A 122 -2.24 27.10 -20.44
C LYS A 122 -3.00 26.81 -21.74
N TRP A 123 -2.53 25.86 -22.55
CA TRP A 123 -3.21 25.41 -23.75
C TRP A 123 -4.58 24.81 -23.44
N LEU A 124 -4.70 23.89 -22.48
CA LEU A 124 -6.00 23.34 -22.07
C LEU A 124 -7.01 24.43 -21.68
N LYS A 125 -6.56 25.42 -20.91
CA LYS A 125 -7.39 26.57 -20.50
C LYS A 125 -7.76 27.50 -21.66
N SER A 126 -7.00 27.50 -22.75
CA SER A 126 -7.28 28.32 -23.94
C SER A 126 -8.25 27.64 -24.91
N LEU A 127 -8.57 26.37 -24.72
CA LEU A 127 -9.57 25.70 -25.54
C LEU A 127 -10.95 26.32 -25.30
N ASN A 128 -11.65 26.56 -26.39
CA ASN A 128 -13.00 27.15 -26.37
C ASN A 128 -13.97 26.24 -27.13
N PRO A 129 -14.32 25.07 -26.59
CA PRO A 129 -15.35 24.22 -27.16
C PRO A 129 -16.74 24.85 -27.04
N GLU A 130 -17.76 24.19 -27.66
CA GLU A 130 -19.16 24.57 -27.49
C GLU A 130 -19.59 24.54 -26.02
N GLU A 131 -20.64 25.30 -25.70
CA GLU A 131 -21.05 25.67 -24.33
C GLU A 131 -20.98 24.52 -23.30
N LEU A 132 -21.67 23.40 -23.52
CA LEU A 132 -21.67 22.26 -22.58
C LEU A 132 -20.31 21.56 -22.53
N TYR A 133 -19.59 21.47 -23.62
CA TYR A 133 -18.24 20.91 -23.63
C TYR A 133 -17.23 21.80 -22.89
N LYS A 134 -17.46 23.09 -22.87
CA LYS A 134 -16.67 24.06 -22.11
C LYS A 134 -16.86 23.83 -20.62
N GLU A 135 -18.11 23.68 -20.17
CA GLU A 135 -18.41 23.37 -18.78
C GLU A 135 -17.75 22.04 -18.34
N ILE A 136 -17.86 20.99 -19.16
CA ILE A 136 -17.22 19.69 -18.87
C ILE A 136 -15.69 19.83 -18.74
N LEU A 137 -15.05 20.57 -19.64
CA LEU A 137 -13.60 20.76 -19.58
C LEU A 137 -13.20 21.57 -18.34
N ASP A 138 -13.94 22.62 -18.01
CA ASP A 138 -13.69 23.47 -16.85
C ASP A 138 -13.82 22.68 -15.54
N GLU A 139 -14.83 21.80 -15.40
CA GLU A 139 -14.98 20.90 -14.24
C GLU A 139 -13.82 19.90 -14.12
N TYR A 140 -13.38 19.33 -15.24
CA TYR A 140 -12.19 18.49 -15.24
C TYR A 140 -10.94 19.24 -14.80
N LEU A 141 -10.74 20.47 -15.29
CA LEU A 141 -9.59 21.31 -14.95
C LEU A 141 -9.64 21.79 -13.49
N LEU A 142 -10.83 22.08 -12.95
CA LEU A 142 -11.03 22.41 -11.56
C LEU A 142 -10.64 21.22 -10.67
N THR A 143 -11.13 20.03 -10.99
CA THR A 143 -10.77 18.80 -10.27
C THR A 143 -9.27 18.52 -10.32
N TYR A 144 -8.64 18.68 -11.50
CA TYR A 144 -7.21 18.55 -11.67
C TYR A 144 -6.43 19.51 -10.76
N THR A 145 -6.80 20.79 -10.76
CA THR A 145 -6.14 21.82 -9.96
C THR A 145 -6.29 21.52 -8.46
N THR A 146 -7.52 21.24 -8.02
CA THR A 146 -7.80 20.90 -6.60
C THR A 146 -6.98 19.70 -6.12
N LEU A 147 -6.88 18.62 -6.92
CA LEU A 147 -6.09 17.46 -6.57
C LEU A 147 -4.58 17.74 -6.57
N SER A 148 -4.11 18.57 -7.51
CA SER A 148 -2.70 18.95 -7.59
C SER A 148 -2.26 19.77 -6.38
N ASP A 149 -3.05 20.78 -5.99
CA ASP A 149 -2.78 21.63 -4.83
C ASP A 149 -2.87 20.82 -3.52
N LYS A 150 -3.85 19.90 -3.46
CA LYS A 150 -3.97 18.97 -2.33
C LYS A 150 -2.72 18.10 -2.18
N LEU A 151 -2.24 17.50 -3.26
CA LEU A 151 -1.04 16.65 -3.23
C LEU A 151 0.21 17.44 -2.84
N GLU A 152 0.38 18.66 -3.34
CA GLU A 152 1.50 19.52 -2.93
C GLU A 152 1.50 19.77 -1.41
N ARG A 153 0.33 20.06 -0.84
CA ARG A 153 0.17 20.26 0.60
C ARG A 153 0.44 18.97 1.39
N LEU A 154 -0.05 17.81 0.90
CA LEU A 154 0.20 16.52 1.54
C LEU A 154 1.68 16.12 1.46
N ASP A 155 2.34 16.40 0.35
CA ASP A 155 3.77 16.12 0.20
C ASP A 155 4.61 16.98 1.17
N LYS A 156 4.27 18.25 1.37
CA LYS A 156 4.89 19.09 2.43
C LYS A 156 4.69 18.48 3.82
N ARG A 157 3.49 17.99 4.11
CA ARG A 157 3.22 17.34 5.40
C ARG A 157 4.02 16.05 5.59
N ILE A 158 4.26 15.28 4.52
CA ILE A 158 5.11 14.09 4.56
C ILE A 158 6.57 14.46 4.89
N GLU A 159 7.11 15.54 4.33
CA GLU A 159 8.44 16.03 4.68
C GLU A 159 8.54 16.42 6.18
N GLU A 160 7.49 17.03 6.74
CA GLU A 160 7.43 17.33 8.16
C GLU A 160 7.38 16.05 9.02
N LEU A 161 6.56 15.06 8.65
CA LEU A 161 6.48 13.77 9.33
C LEU A 161 7.83 13.05 9.31
N ALA A 162 8.48 13.01 8.14
CA ALA A 162 9.78 12.38 7.95
C ALA A 162 10.92 13.06 8.72
N SER A 163 10.75 14.34 9.10
CA SER A 163 11.73 15.09 9.87
C SER A 163 11.60 14.90 11.39
N LYS A 164 10.56 14.21 11.89
CA LYS A 164 10.44 13.85 13.29
C LYS A 164 11.61 12.98 13.74
N ASP A 165 11.97 13.06 15.02
CA ASP A 165 13.13 12.37 15.57
C ASP A 165 13.11 10.85 15.34
N GLU A 166 11.94 10.24 15.39
CA GLU A 166 11.76 8.79 15.18
C GLU A 166 12.07 8.31 13.76
N TYR A 167 11.91 9.17 12.72
CA TYR A 167 12.10 8.79 11.32
C TYR A 167 13.33 9.42 10.66
N ARG A 168 13.73 10.59 11.13
CA ARG A 168 14.71 11.46 10.47
C ARG A 168 15.99 10.75 10.02
N GLU A 169 16.63 10.02 10.92
CA GLU A 169 17.91 9.37 10.60
C GLU A 169 17.74 8.21 9.64
N SER A 170 16.68 7.41 9.80
CA SER A 170 16.37 6.28 8.92
C SER A 170 15.94 6.75 7.53
N VAL A 171 15.14 7.81 7.44
CA VAL A 171 14.78 8.44 6.15
C VAL A 171 16.02 8.95 5.43
N LYS A 172 16.93 9.66 6.11
CA LYS A 172 18.18 10.12 5.51
C LYS A 172 19.02 8.97 4.94
N LYS A 173 19.16 7.87 5.69
CA LYS A 173 19.89 6.68 5.24
C LYS A 173 19.26 6.07 3.99
N LEU A 174 17.93 5.92 3.95
CA LEU A 174 17.24 5.38 2.78
C LEU A 174 17.30 6.32 1.57
N CYS A 175 17.26 7.62 1.76
CA CYS A 175 17.40 8.60 0.69
C CYS A 175 18.79 8.65 0.04
N CYS A 176 19.80 7.99 0.61
CA CYS A 176 21.10 7.81 -0.05
C CYS A 176 21.03 6.86 -1.27
N PHE A 177 20.00 6.03 -1.37
CA PHE A 177 19.82 5.13 -2.51
C PHE A 177 19.14 5.86 -3.67
N ILE A 178 19.66 5.65 -4.88
CA ILE A 178 19.12 6.25 -6.11
C ILE A 178 17.65 5.82 -6.30
N GLY A 179 16.78 6.81 -6.50
CA GLY A 179 15.33 6.58 -6.70
C GLY A 179 14.49 6.58 -5.44
N ILE A 180 15.08 6.54 -4.25
CA ILE A 180 14.35 6.66 -2.99
C ILE A 180 14.33 8.12 -2.55
N LYS A 181 13.12 8.68 -2.48
CA LYS A 181 12.86 10.02 -1.94
C LYS A 181 12.10 9.90 -0.61
N THR A 182 11.93 11.01 0.08
CA THR A 182 11.30 11.09 1.42
C THR A 182 10.02 10.29 1.53
N HIS A 183 9.07 10.46 0.60
CA HIS A 183 7.81 9.69 0.60
C HIS A 183 8.08 8.17 0.58
N THR A 184 8.91 7.70 -0.35
CA THR A 184 9.21 6.26 -0.48
C THR A 184 9.96 5.75 0.75
N ALA A 185 10.93 6.52 1.25
CA ALA A 185 11.68 6.17 2.45
C ALA A 185 10.76 6.02 3.67
N LEU A 186 9.89 7.01 3.90
CA LEU A 186 8.95 6.96 5.02
C LEU A 186 7.95 5.82 4.86
N SER A 187 7.43 5.58 3.63
CA SER A 187 6.52 4.45 3.36
C SER A 187 7.18 3.11 3.69
N VAL A 188 8.44 2.91 3.28
CA VAL A 188 9.17 1.68 3.60
C VAL A 188 9.35 1.52 5.11
N LEU A 189 9.69 2.59 5.83
CA LEU A 189 9.89 2.54 7.28
C LEU A 189 8.61 2.11 8.00
N VAL A 190 7.47 2.76 7.73
CA VAL A 190 6.22 2.46 8.44
C VAL A 190 5.57 1.14 8.02
N GLU A 191 5.83 0.65 6.79
CA GLU A 191 5.35 -0.66 6.35
C GLU A 191 6.21 -1.81 6.88
N VAL A 192 7.50 -1.61 6.99
CA VAL A 192 8.44 -2.62 7.47
C VAL A 192 8.49 -2.65 9.01
N GLY A 193 8.41 -1.49 9.66
CA GLY A 193 8.62 -1.36 11.09
C GLY A 193 10.09 -1.64 11.46
N ASP A 194 10.31 -2.64 12.30
CA ASP A 194 11.64 -3.04 12.72
C ASP A 194 12.35 -3.89 11.65
N PHE A 195 13.46 -3.40 11.11
CA PHE A 195 14.29 -4.14 10.16
C PHE A 195 15.09 -5.28 10.80
N GLU A 196 15.35 -5.21 12.11
CA GLU A 196 16.13 -6.25 12.82
C GLU A 196 15.32 -7.55 12.97
N ARG A 197 14.00 -7.52 12.75
CA ARG A 197 13.16 -8.72 12.72
C ARG A 197 13.49 -9.68 11.57
N PHE A 198 14.26 -9.24 10.57
CA PHE A 198 14.68 -10.08 9.45
C PHE A 198 16.06 -10.67 9.71
N ALA A 199 16.14 -11.99 9.81
CA ALA A 199 17.41 -12.70 10.06
C ALA A 199 18.44 -12.50 8.94
N SER A 200 18.02 -12.12 7.71
CA SER A 200 18.92 -11.87 6.58
C SER A 200 18.29 -10.92 5.54
N ALA A 201 19.12 -10.36 4.70
CA ALA A 201 18.68 -9.56 3.55
C ALA A 201 17.79 -10.38 2.59
N GLN A 202 17.99 -11.69 2.47
CA GLN A 202 17.16 -12.57 1.66
C GLN A 202 15.75 -12.70 2.23
N ASN A 203 15.62 -12.80 3.55
CA ASN A 203 14.31 -12.84 4.22
C ASN A 203 13.54 -11.52 4.01
N PHE A 204 14.25 -10.40 4.07
CA PHE A 204 13.68 -9.09 3.75
C PHE A 204 13.24 -9.00 2.27
N ALA A 205 14.06 -9.46 1.33
CA ALA A 205 13.70 -9.50 -0.08
C ALA A 205 12.48 -10.40 -0.35
N SER A 206 12.37 -11.54 0.36
CA SER A 206 11.21 -12.42 0.30
C SER A 206 9.95 -11.75 0.85
N TYR A 207 10.05 -11.03 1.95
CA TYR A 207 8.96 -10.25 2.53
C TYR A 207 8.44 -9.18 1.56
N LEU A 208 9.33 -8.55 0.80
CA LEU A 208 8.96 -7.57 -0.24
C LEU A 208 8.48 -8.21 -1.56
N GLY A 209 8.41 -9.54 -1.65
CA GLY A 209 8.03 -10.23 -2.88
C GLY A 209 9.06 -10.12 -4.01
N LEU A 210 10.32 -9.75 -3.70
CA LEU A 210 11.38 -9.55 -4.69
C LEU A 210 12.13 -10.82 -5.07
N VAL A 211 11.80 -11.96 -4.45
CA VAL A 211 12.42 -13.26 -4.77
C VAL A 211 11.58 -13.96 -5.83
N PRO A 212 12.20 -14.42 -6.93
CA PRO A 212 11.50 -15.22 -7.92
C PRO A 212 11.02 -16.53 -7.31
N GLY A 213 9.79 -16.93 -7.63
CA GLY A 213 9.32 -18.27 -7.30
C GLY A 213 10.05 -19.33 -8.13
N GLU A 214 10.15 -20.53 -7.61
CA GLU A 214 10.68 -21.70 -8.31
C GLU A 214 9.63 -22.82 -8.26
N ASP A 215 9.37 -23.44 -9.39
CA ASP A 215 8.56 -24.65 -9.50
C ASP A 215 9.44 -25.73 -10.13
N SER A 216 10.08 -26.52 -9.26
CA SER A 216 11.02 -27.57 -9.67
C SER A 216 10.42 -28.93 -9.34
N SER A 217 10.29 -29.78 -10.35
CA SER A 217 9.88 -31.20 -10.20
C SER A 217 10.85 -32.10 -10.96
N GLY A 218 11.53 -32.98 -10.25
CA GLY A 218 12.55 -33.88 -10.82
C GLY A 218 13.74 -33.10 -11.38
N ASP A 219 14.18 -33.43 -12.58
CA ASP A 219 15.34 -32.78 -13.22
C ASP A 219 14.99 -31.45 -13.92
N GLY A 220 13.71 -31.05 -13.91
CA GLY A 220 13.23 -29.82 -14.52
C GLY A 220 13.20 -28.66 -13.52
N GLN A 221 13.98 -27.58 -13.77
CA GLN A 221 13.88 -26.33 -13.01
C GLN A 221 13.12 -25.28 -13.82
N THR A 222 11.96 -24.85 -13.33
CA THR A 222 11.23 -23.72 -13.91
C THR A 222 11.31 -22.52 -12.96
N ARG A 223 12.05 -21.50 -13.36
CA ARG A 223 12.11 -20.23 -12.63
C ARG A 223 10.87 -19.42 -12.96
N LEU A 224 10.10 -19.08 -11.95
CA LEU A 224 8.95 -18.19 -12.04
C LEU A 224 9.41 -16.74 -11.92
N GLY A 225 8.53 -15.80 -12.32
CA GLY A 225 8.78 -14.37 -12.08
C GLY A 225 8.68 -13.99 -10.61
N ILE A 226 9.02 -12.73 -10.30
CA ILE A 226 8.83 -12.13 -8.96
C ILE A 226 7.36 -12.25 -8.58
N THR A 227 7.09 -12.75 -7.38
CA THR A 227 5.73 -12.83 -6.83
C THR A 227 5.17 -11.41 -6.68
N LYS A 228 3.97 -11.18 -7.21
CA LYS A 228 3.24 -9.94 -6.91
C LYS A 228 2.62 -10.12 -5.53
N ALA A 229 3.08 -9.30 -4.57
CA ALA A 229 2.45 -9.18 -3.27
C ALA A 229 1.11 -8.46 -3.39
#